data_96f99540559cf25bf3b329811fca6e4e
#
_entry.id   96f99540559cf25bf3b329811fca6e4e
#
_cell.length_a   1.000
_cell.length_b   1.000
_cell.length_c   1.000
_cell.angle_alpha   90.00
_cell.angle_beta   90.00
_cell.angle_gamma   90.00
#
_symmetry.space_group_name_H-M   'P 1'
#
loop_
_entity.id
_entity.type
_entity.pdbx_description
1 polymer ?
#
loop_
_entity_poly.entity_id
_entity_poly.type
_entity_poly.pdbx_seq_one_letter_code
_entity_poly.pdbx_strand_id
1 'polypeptide(L)'
;MPEAKVARFKDKIVKLNEEIARLSAINAEMMKSKDKQISLTGPDARSMATNGKDTGIVGYNVQAAVDTKNHLIVAHEVTNVGTDRHQLSNMADQARAEMGVEMLDAVADRGYYASRCHAAKAYDLERKGGKRSRAGQI
;
A
#
# COMPACT_ATOMS: atom_id res chain seq x y z
N MET A 1 9.15 22.31 -49.44
CA MET A 1 8.12 21.96 -48.44
C MET A 1 7.24 23.19 -48.21
N PRO A 2 5.92 23.07 -48.09
CA PRO A 2 5.08 24.24 -47.79
C PRO A 2 5.47 24.79 -46.40
N GLU A 3 5.68 26.09 -46.29
CA GLU A 3 6.07 26.81 -45.09
C GLU A 3 5.21 26.48 -43.85
N ALA A 4 3.91 26.27 -44.06
CA ALA A 4 2.98 25.85 -43.01
C ALA A 4 3.35 24.51 -42.32
N LYS A 5 3.92 23.55 -43.06
CA LYS A 5 4.40 22.29 -42.44
C LYS A 5 5.62 22.50 -41.59
N VAL A 6 6.54 23.37 -42.00
CA VAL A 6 7.74 23.73 -41.27
C VAL A 6 7.39 24.45 -39.96
N ALA A 7 6.47 25.41 -40.00
CA ALA A 7 5.98 26.11 -38.81
C ALA A 7 5.36 25.10 -37.83
N ARG A 8 4.47 24.21 -38.26
CA ARG A 8 3.85 23.21 -37.42
C ARG A 8 4.89 22.25 -36.76
N PHE A 9 5.95 21.89 -37.46
CA PHE A 9 7.03 21.08 -36.88
C PHE A 9 7.83 21.85 -35.82
N LYS A 10 8.13 23.12 -36.05
CA LYS A 10 8.79 23.99 -35.05
C LYS A 10 7.96 24.09 -33.80
N ASP A 11 6.66 24.34 -33.89
CA ASP A 11 5.76 24.41 -32.74
C ASP A 11 5.71 23.08 -31.95
N LYS A 12 5.72 21.95 -32.66
CA LYS A 12 5.79 20.63 -31.98
C LYS A 12 7.10 20.42 -31.25
N ILE A 13 8.22 20.84 -31.83
CA ILE A 13 9.54 20.74 -31.19
C ILE A 13 9.59 21.58 -29.92
N VAL A 14 9.06 22.80 -29.95
CA VAL A 14 8.99 23.65 -28.76
C VAL A 14 8.19 22.95 -27.65
N LYS A 15 6.98 22.49 -27.94
CA LYS A 15 6.13 21.77 -26.97
C LYS A 15 6.80 20.52 -26.41
N LEU A 16 7.49 19.76 -27.24
CA LEU A 16 8.23 18.57 -26.80
C LEU A 16 9.39 18.94 -25.87
N ASN A 17 10.11 20.01 -26.18
CA ASN A 17 11.20 20.47 -25.31
C ASN A 17 10.68 20.97 -23.96
N GLU A 18 9.56 21.68 -23.93
CA GLU A 18 8.89 22.07 -22.69
C GLU A 18 8.47 20.86 -21.84
N GLU A 19 7.89 19.85 -22.47
CA GLU A 19 7.49 18.62 -21.77
C GLU A 19 8.70 17.82 -21.27
N ILE A 20 9.78 17.73 -22.02
CA ILE A 20 11.03 17.12 -21.58
C ILE A 20 11.58 17.85 -20.35
N ALA A 21 11.59 19.17 -20.36
CA ALA A 21 12.05 19.96 -19.21
C ALA A 21 11.18 19.71 -17.97
N ARG A 22 9.84 19.67 -18.15
CA ARG A 22 8.88 19.35 -17.09
C ARG A 22 9.11 17.97 -16.50
N LEU A 23 9.23 16.96 -17.35
CA LEU A 23 9.48 15.57 -16.92
C LEU A 23 10.84 15.40 -16.23
N SER A 24 11.85 16.14 -16.68
CA SER A 24 13.16 16.13 -16.04
C SER A 24 13.11 16.73 -14.63
N ALA A 25 12.33 17.79 -14.42
CA ALA A 25 12.12 18.38 -13.10
C ALA A 25 11.39 17.40 -12.14
N ILE A 26 10.32 16.76 -12.62
CA ILE A 26 9.59 15.73 -11.87
C ILE A 26 10.50 14.56 -11.50
N ASN A 27 11.31 14.08 -12.45
CA ASN A 27 12.26 13.00 -12.20
C ASN A 27 13.31 13.39 -11.14
N ALA A 28 13.82 14.63 -11.18
CA ALA A 28 14.77 15.10 -10.19
C ALA A 28 14.14 15.18 -8.78
N GLU A 29 12.86 15.51 -8.68
CA GLU A 29 12.12 15.52 -7.43
C GLU A 29 11.83 14.09 -6.93
N MET A 30 11.38 13.22 -7.81
CA MET A 30 11.17 11.79 -7.51
C MET A 30 12.44 11.13 -6.96
N MET A 31 13.60 11.44 -7.52
CA MET A 31 14.88 10.86 -7.07
C MET A 31 15.31 11.32 -5.67
N LYS A 32 14.73 12.41 -5.13
CA LYS A 32 14.96 12.86 -3.75
C LYS A 32 14.13 12.07 -2.73
N SER A 33 13.01 11.47 -3.16
CA SER A 33 12.18 10.66 -2.27
C SER A 33 12.84 9.32 -1.96
N LYS A 34 12.65 8.83 -0.73
CA LYS A 34 13.26 7.57 -0.24
C LYS A 34 12.83 6.35 -1.04
N ASP A 35 11.59 6.33 -1.46
CA ASP A 35 10.94 5.24 -2.19
C ASP A 35 10.93 5.45 -3.72
N LYS A 36 11.53 6.56 -4.19
CA LYS A 36 11.61 6.94 -5.61
C LYS A 36 10.24 6.93 -6.29
N GLN A 37 9.23 7.35 -5.56
CA GLN A 37 7.88 7.53 -6.06
C GLN A 37 7.42 8.95 -5.81
N ILE A 38 6.65 9.48 -6.74
CA ILE A 38 5.97 10.77 -6.62
C ILE A 38 4.58 10.65 -7.24
N SER A 39 3.58 11.15 -6.54
CA SER A 39 2.25 11.30 -7.08
C SER A 39 2.00 12.77 -7.39
N LEU A 40 1.58 13.06 -8.61
CA LEU A 40 1.32 14.44 -9.07
C LEU A 40 0.00 15.02 -8.53
N THR A 41 -0.88 14.16 -7.99
CA THR A 41 -2.19 14.56 -7.46
C THR A 41 -2.25 14.55 -5.95
N GLY A 42 -1.49 13.65 -5.30
CA GLY A 42 -1.42 13.55 -3.84
C GLY A 42 0.00 13.17 -3.43
N PRO A 43 0.79 14.10 -2.86
CA PRO A 43 2.23 13.89 -2.63
C PRO A 43 2.57 12.64 -1.81
N ASP A 44 1.69 12.30 -0.88
CA ASP A 44 1.87 11.15 0.03
C ASP A 44 1.26 9.85 -0.49
N ALA A 45 0.47 9.90 -1.57
CA ALA A 45 -0.09 8.70 -2.17
C ALA A 45 1.01 7.84 -2.82
N ARG A 46 0.89 6.53 -2.67
CA ARG A 46 1.86 5.56 -3.19
C ARG A 46 1.18 4.50 -4.04
N SER A 47 1.96 3.80 -4.85
CA SER A 47 1.48 2.65 -5.58
C SER A 47 1.18 1.50 -4.61
N MET A 48 -0.09 1.09 -4.54
CA MET A 48 -0.55 -0.02 -3.71
C MET A 48 -0.51 -1.31 -4.50
N ALA A 49 -0.02 -2.38 -3.86
CA ALA A 49 -0.05 -3.71 -4.46
C ALA A 49 -1.49 -4.20 -4.57
N THR A 50 -1.91 -4.57 -5.78
CA THR A 50 -3.21 -5.19 -6.02
C THR A 50 -3.02 -6.65 -6.43
N ASN A 51 -4.06 -7.48 -6.27
CA ASN A 51 -4.04 -8.90 -6.65
C ASN A 51 -3.98 -9.12 -8.18
N GLY A 52 -4.11 -8.06 -8.98
CA GLY A 52 -4.02 -8.12 -10.43
C GLY A 52 -2.58 -8.00 -10.92
N LYS A 53 -2.23 -8.78 -11.94
CA LYS A 53 -0.94 -8.62 -12.61
C LYS A 53 -0.87 -7.21 -13.22
N ASP A 54 0.15 -6.46 -12.84
CA ASP A 54 0.53 -5.16 -13.39
C ASP A 54 -0.46 -4.00 -13.17
N THR A 55 -1.45 -4.13 -12.29
CA THR A 55 -2.34 -3.04 -11.93
C THR A 55 -1.99 -2.49 -10.55
N GLY A 56 -1.21 -1.42 -10.52
CA GLY A 56 -1.01 -0.60 -9.32
C GLY A 56 -2.12 0.45 -9.21
N ILE A 57 -2.73 0.57 -8.05
CA ILE A 57 -3.62 1.70 -7.73
C ILE A 57 -2.80 2.70 -6.91
N VAL A 58 -2.82 3.97 -7.31
CA VAL A 58 -2.20 5.03 -6.51
C VAL A 58 -3.20 5.48 -5.46
N GLY A 59 -2.81 5.38 -4.19
CA GLY A 59 -3.71 5.72 -3.08
C GLY A 59 -3.06 5.50 -1.72
N TYR A 60 -3.91 5.16 -0.76
CA TYR A 60 -3.52 4.87 0.62
C TYR A 60 -4.00 3.49 1.00
N ASN A 61 -3.31 2.88 1.96
CA ASN A 61 -3.72 1.62 2.58
C ASN A 61 -4.47 1.96 3.87
N VAL A 62 -5.74 1.58 3.95
CA VAL A 62 -6.58 1.79 5.12
C VAL A 62 -6.67 0.49 5.89
N GLN A 63 -6.14 0.48 7.10
CA GLN A 63 -6.20 -0.62 8.03
C GLN A 63 -7.37 -0.42 8.99
N ALA A 64 -8.11 -1.49 9.32
CA ALA A 64 -9.20 -1.45 10.27
C ALA A 64 -9.20 -2.71 11.15
N ALA A 65 -9.30 -2.51 12.45
CA ALA A 65 -9.56 -3.57 13.42
C ALA A 65 -11.05 -3.58 13.77
N VAL A 66 -11.67 -4.76 13.69
CA VAL A 66 -13.11 -4.95 13.87
C VAL A 66 -13.34 -5.92 15.01
N ASP A 67 -14.20 -5.56 15.97
CA ASP A 67 -14.68 -6.46 17.02
C ASP A 67 -15.50 -7.60 16.41
N THR A 68 -15.13 -8.84 16.72
CA THR A 68 -15.78 -10.04 16.18
C THR A 68 -17.20 -10.26 16.73
N LYS A 69 -17.52 -9.70 17.89
CA LYS A 69 -18.83 -9.87 18.55
C LYS A 69 -19.89 -8.93 17.99
N ASN A 70 -19.55 -7.65 17.82
CA ASN A 70 -20.50 -6.61 17.43
C ASN A 70 -20.26 -6.10 16.01
N HIS A 71 -19.18 -6.52 15.36
CA HIS A 71 -18.77 -6.08 14.02
C HIS A 71 -18.55 -4.56 13.90
N LEU A 72 -18.10 -3.94 15.00
CA LEU A 72 -17.77 -2.52 15.04
C LEU A 72 -16.30 -2.30 14.80
N ILE A 73 -15.96 -1.23 14.08
CA ILE A 73 -14.59 -0.79 13.91
C ILE A 73 -14.12 -0.20 15.24
N VAL A 74 -13.11 -0.80 15.86
CA VAL A 74 -12.55 -0.36 17.15
C VAL A 74 -11.28 0.47 16.97
N ALA A 75 -10.54 0.26 15.88
CA ALA A 75 -9.40 1.09 15.52
C ALA A 75 -9.24 1.15 14.00
N HIS A 76 -8.70 2.25 13.49
CA HIS A 76 -8.37 2.38 12.08
C HIS A 76 -7.14 3.25 11.90
N GLU A 77 -6.39 2.97 10.83
CA GLU A 77 -5.21 3.74 10.45
C GLU A 77 -5.13 3.88 8.95
N VAL A 78 -4.70 5.05 8.49
CA VAL A 78 -4.42 5.32 7.08
C VAL A 78 -2.92 5.43 6.91
N THR A 79 -2.33 4.56 6.10
CA THR A 79 -0.90 4.53 5.82
C THR A 79 -0.63 4.59 4.32
N ASN A 80 0.55 5.04 3.93
CA ASN A 80 1.02 5.00 2.55
C ASN A 80 1.93 3.79 2.26
N VAL A 81 1.99 2.83 3.18
CA VAL A 81 2.72 1.57 2.99
C VAL A 81 1.93 0.67 2.05
N GLY A 82 2.51 0.29 0.92
CA GLY A 82 1.85 -0.48 -0.14
C GLY A 82 1.67 -1.97 0.17
N THR A 83 1.89 -2.42 1.41
CA THR A 83 1.76 -3.82 1.83
C THR A 83 1.21 -3.90 3.25
N ASP A 84 0.42 -4.95 3.54
CA ASP A 84 -0.14 -5.22 4.86
C ASP A 84 0.86 -5.85 5.83
N ARG A 85 2.01 -6.28 5.32
CA ARG A 85 3.07 -6.87 6.15
C ARG A 85 3.50 -5.88 7.23
N HIS A 86 3.63 -6.39 8.45
CA HIS A 86 4.00 -5.62 9.65
C HIS A 86 2.93 -4.66 10.19
N GLN A 87 1.74 -4.57 9.57
CA GLN A 87 0.67 -3.70 10.06
C GLN A 87 -0.13 -4.34 11.22
N LEU A 88 -0.15 -5.68 11.31
CA LEU A 88 -0.94 -6.40 12.31
C LEU A 88 -0.60 -6.01 13.76
N SER A 89 0.68 -5.91 14.08
CA SER A 89 1.10 -5.59 15.44
C SER A 89 0.61 -4.21 15.88
N ASN A 90 0.80 -3.22 15.01
CA ASN A 90 0.37 -1.84 15.24
C ASN A 90 -1.16 -1.74 15.41
N MET A 91 -1.91 -2.39 14.53
CA MET A 91 -3.38 -2.41 14.61
C MET A 91 -3.90 -3.15 15.85
N ALA A 92 -3.24 -4.25 16.24
CA ALA A 92 -3.60 -4.98 17.45
C ALA A 92 -3.31 -4.16 18.72
N ASP A 93 -2.21 -3.43 18.77
CA ASP A 93 -1.86 -2.56 19.88
C ASP A 93 -2.85 -1.39 20.02
N GLN A 94 -3.26 -0.78 18.91
CA GLN A 94 -4.28 0.26 18.89
C GLN A 94 -5.63 -0.29 19.37
N ALA A 95 -6.07 -1.43 18.81
CA ALA A 95 -7.34 -2.05 19.20
C ALA A 95 -7.35 -2.45 20.70
N ARG A 96 -6.23 -2.97 21.21
CA ARG A 96 -6.06 -3.29 22.62
C ARG A 96 -6.21 -2.06 23.54
N ALA A 97 -5.60 -0.95 23.13
CA ALA A 97 -5.69 0.31 23.85
C ALA A 97 -7.12 0.87 23.87
N GLU A 98 -7.79 0.87 22.72
CA GLU A 98 -9.17 1.36 22.60
C GLU A 98 -10.19 0.48 23.37
N MET A 99 -9.98 -0.83 23.39
CA MET A 99 -10.82 -1.76 24.14
C MET A 99 -10.50 -1.81 25.63
N GLY A 100 -9.39 -1.24 26.08
CA GLY A 100 -8.97 -1.22 27.48
C GLY A 100 -8.66 -2.61 28.04
N VAL A 101 -8.18 -3.54 27.21
CA VAL A 101 -7.85 -4.92 27.61
C VAL A 101 -6.34 -5.17 27.64
N GLU A 102 -5.87 -5.99 28.56
CA GLU A 102 -4.45 -6.34 28.64
C GLU A 102 -4.02 -7.34 27.54
N MET A 103 -4.94 -8.26 27.19
CA MET A 103 -4.69 -9.29 26.19
C MET A 103 -5.78 -9.24 25.13
N LEU A 104 -5.38 -9.40 23.88
CA LEU A 104 -6.26 -9.42 22.72
C LEU A 104 -5.83 -10.54 21.77
N ASP A 105 -6.78 -11.38 21.37
CA ASP A 105 -6.60 -12.32 20.28
C ASP A 105 -6.97 -11.63 18.97
N ALA A 106 -6.02 -11.53 18.05
CA ALA A 106 -6.23 -10.94 16.73
C ALA A 106 -6.17 -11.99 15.63
N VAL A 107 -7.10 -11.90 14.70
CA VAL A 107 -7.16 -12.74 13.51
C VAL A 107 -6.98 -11.86 12.28
N ALA A 108 -6.07 -12.21 11.41
CA ALA A 108 -5.82 -11.51 10.16
C ALA A 108 -5.58 -12.50 9.02
N ASP A 109 -5.68 -12.00 7.79
CA ASP A 109 -5.39 -12.84 6.65
C ASP A 109 -3.86 -13.07 6.49
N ARG A 110 -3.50 -13.96 5.55
CA ARG A 110 -2.10 -14.32 5.30
C ARG A 110 -1.26 -13.15 4.80
N GLY A 111 -1.86 -12.10 4.25
CA GLY A 111 -1.16 -10.90 3.77
C GLY A 111 -0.43 -10.15 4.87
N TYR A 112 -0.95 -10.23 6.10
CA TYR A 112 -0.35 -9.60 7.29
C TYR A 112 0.84 -10.37 7.88
N TYR A 113 1.07 -11.61 7.45
CA TYR A 113 2.13 -12.44 8.04
C TYR A 113 3.52 -11.88 7.74
N ALA A 114 4.27 -11.64 8.81
CA ALA A 114 5.70 -11.35 8.76
C ALA A 114 6.42 -12.15 9.85
N SER A 115 7.56 -12.73 9.52
CA SER A 115 8.34 -13.62 10.41
C SER A 115 8.80 -13.00 11.73
N ARG A 116 8.57 -11.70 11.94
CA ARG A 116 8.93 -10.94 13.15
C ARG A 116 7.73 -10.42 13.96
N CYS A 117 6.54 -10.92 13.74
CA CYS A 117 5.39 -10.58 14.61
C CYS A 117 5.54 -11.29 15.97
N HIS A 118 6.24 -10.66 16.91
CA HIS A 118 6.50 -11.24 18.24
C HIS A 118 5.34 -11.09 19.23
N ALA A 119 4.25 -10.42 18.89
CA ALA A 119 3.18 -10.10 19.86
C ALA A 119 1.78 -10.60 19.50
N ALA A 120 1.55 -11.12 18.32
CA ALA A 120 0.24 -11.67 17.95
C ALA A 120 0.37 -13.14 17.56
N LYS A 121 -0.32 -14.05 18.27
CA LYS A 121 -0.59 -15.39 17.76
C LYS A 121 -1.53 -15.23 16.56
N ALA A 122 -0.98 -15.20 15.36
CA ALA A 122 -1.80 -15.26 14.15
C ALA A 122 -2.37 -16.69 14.03
N TYR A 123 -3.67 -16.83 14.18
CA TYR A 123 -4.37 -18.05 13.82
C TYR A 123 -4.67 -18.00 12.33
N ASP A 124 -4.10 -18.93 11.59
CA ASP A 124 -4.39 -19.12 10.16
C ASP A 124 -5.84 -19.58 10.02
N LEU A 125 -6.72 -18.74 9.50
CA LEU A 125 -8.06 -19.12 9.15
C LEU A 125 -7.99 -20.11 7.99
N GLU A 126 -8.30 -21.36 8.28
CA GLU A 126 -8.36 -22.45 7.33
C GLU A 126 -9.12 -22.03 6.06
N ARG A 127 -8.41 -22.00 4.98
CA ARG A 127 -8.95 -21.93 3.63
C ARG A 127 -9.90 -23.12 3.43
N LYS A 128 -11.20 -22.88 3.41
CA LYS A 128 -12.16 -23.91 2.99
C LYS A 128 -11.78 -24.38 1.57
N GLY A 129 -11.11 -25.54 1.49
CA GLY A 129 -10.82 -26.23 0.24
C GLY A 129 -9.34 -26.36 -0.15
N GLY A 130 -8.46 -26.89 0.71
CA GLY A 130 -7.09 -27.24 0.32
C GLY A 130 -6.39 -28.09 1.38
N LYS A 131 -5.88 -29.24 0.96
CA LYS A 131 -5.28 -30.33 1.74
C LYS A 131 -4.41 -29.87 2.92
N ARG A 132 -4.70 -30.43 4.10
CA ARG A 132 -3.92 -30.32 5.35
C ARG A 132 -2.45 -30.68 5.10
N SER A 133 -1.54 -29.75 5.37
CA SER A 133 -0.16 -30.10 5.67
C SER A 133 0.02 -30.07 7.19
N ARG A 134 0.45 -31.20 7.73
CA ARG A 134 0.71 -31.42 9.17
C ARG A 134 1.70 -30.37 9.67
N ALA A 135 1.26 -29.55 10.63
CA ALA A 135 2.18 -28.80 11.49
C ALA A 135 2.89 -29.79 12.43
N GLY A 136 4.21 -29.80 12.38
CA GLY A 136 5.02 -30.58 13.31
C GLY A 136 4.87 -30.04 14.72
N GLN A 137 4.56 -30.91 15.64
CA GLN A 137 4.78 -30.75 17.09
C GLN A 137 6.30 -30.69 17.36
N ILE A 138 6.74 -29.64 17.99
CA ILE A 138 7.74 -29.73 19.08
C ILE A 138 7.36 -28.67 20.12
#